data_e75650a82c7e80952931cca88342f2c8
#
_entry.id   e75650a82c7e80952931cca88342f2c8
#
_cell.length_a   1.000
_cell.length_b   1.000
_cell.length_c   1.000
_cell.angle_alpha   90.00
_cell.angle_beta   90.00
_cell.angle_gamma   90.00
#
_symmetry.space_group_name_H-M   'P 1'
#
loop_
_entity.id
_entity.type
_entity.pdbx_description
1 polymer ?
#
loop_
_entity_poly.entity_id
_entity_poly.type
_entity_poly.pdbx_seq_one_letter_code
_entity_poly.pdbx_strand_id
1 'polypeptide(L)'
;IFSSFFFAKLVQQGLSQQDRLADALKWTQTQKVDIFSKDFVFIPICEKLHWTLAVICFPGAEQTQLQGTERQLPCILHLNSIRSTHRSLGTILRTYLQREGDVRHKASKGGRHFESPEAMPLYYPRCPQQKNEWDCGIFVLEFLERMCGAGEDEHSQPEPTLEVGGCC
;
A
#
# COMPACT_ATOMS: atom_id res chain seq x y z
N ILE A 1 8.36 -6.82 2.04
CA ILE A 1 7.40 -7.24 0.99
C ILE A 1 6.50 -8.31 1.58
N PHE A 2 5.18 -8.19 1.39
CA PHE A 2 4.23 -9.24 1.70
C PHE A 2 4.24 -10.33 0.61
N SER A 3 3.82 -11.54 0.98
CA SER A 3 3.54 -12.58 0.00
C SER A 3 2.41 -12.16 -0.94
N SER A 4 2.46 -12.59 -2.19
CA SER A 4 1.39 -12.38 -3.17
C SER A 4 0.03 -12.97 -2.77
N PHE A 5 0.00 -13.89 -1.82
CA PHE A 5 -1.23 -14.44 -1.25
C PHE A 5 -1.87 -13.54 -0.19
N PHE A 6 -1.16 -12.54 0.32
CA PHE A 6 -1.65 -11.69 1.39
C PHE A 6 -2.95 -10.96 1.01
N PHE A 7 -2.95 -10.28 -0.14
CA PHE A 7 -4.14 -9.55 -0.59
C PHE A 7 -5.31 -10.51 -0.89
N ALA A 8 -5.03 -11.67 -1.47
CA ALA A 8 -6.04 -12.69 -1.72
C ALA A 8 -6.75 -13.14 -0.43
N LYS A 9 -6.05 -13.18 0.69
CA LYS A 9 -6.65 -13.46 2.02
C LYS A 9 -7.61 -12.35 2.46
N LEU A 10 -7.26 -11.09 2.25
CA LEU A 10 -8.11 -9.95 2.60
C LEU A 10 -9.43 -9.91 1.84
N VAL A 11 -9.46 -10.47 0.61
CA VAL A 11 -10.64 -10.46 -0.27
C VAL A 11 -11.29 -11.85 -0.44
N GLN A 12 -10.86 -12.85 0.30
CA GLN A 12 -11.32 -14.24 0.18
C GLN A 12 -12.84 -14.32 0.34
N GLN A 13 -13.51 -14.89 -0.67
CA GLN A 13 -14.95 -15.13 -0.63
C GLN A 13 -15.32 -16.25 0.35
N GLY A 14 -16.55 -16.22 0.85
CA GLY A 14 -17.05 -17.25 1.79
C GLY A 14 -16.65 -17.06 3.25
N LEU A 15 -15.79 -16.07 3.56
CA LEU A 15 -15.43 -15.73 4.93
C LEU A 15 -15.99 -14.36 5.33
N SER A 16 -16.30 -14.18 6.60
CA SER A 16 -16.62 -12.85 7.13
C SER A 16 -15.41 -11.91 7.05
N GLN A 17 -15.65 -10.59 7.03
CA GLN A 17 -14.55 -9.61 7.08
C GLN A 17 -13.64 -9.83 8.29
N GLN A 18 -14.22 -10.19 9.43
CA GLN A 18 -13.49 -10.43 10.67
C GLN A 18 -12.53 -11.62 10.54
N ASP A 19 -12.98 -12.73 9.94
CA ASP A 19 -12.13 -13.91 9.73
C ASP A 19 -10.99 -13.62 8.76
N ARG A 20 -11.27 -12.94 7.66
CA ARG A 20 -10.24 -12.51 6.69
C ARG A 20 -9.16 -11.66 7.34
N LEU A 21 -9.56 -10.68 8.15
CA LEU A 21 -8.63 -9.81 8.88
C LEU A 21 -7.83 -10.61 9.92
N ALA A 22 -8.47 -11.53 10.66
CA ALA A 22 -7.78 -12.38 11.62
C ALA A 22 -6.71 -13.25 10.95
N ASP A 23 -7.01 -13.81 9.78
CA ASP A 23 -6.05 -14.58 8.99
C ASP A 23 -4.90 -13.73 8.44
N ALA A 24 -5.19 -12.53 7.95
CA ALA A 24 -4.17 -11.61 7.46
C ALA A 24 -3.21 -11.16 8.57
N LEU A 25 -3.71 -10.90 9.77
CA LEU A 25 -2.91 -10.52 10.94
C LEU A 25 -1.89 -11.60 11.36
N LYS A 26 -2.20 -12.88 11.13
CA LYS A 26 -1.25 -13.98 11.43
C LYS A 26 0.07 -13.84 10.67
N TRP A 27 0.08 -13.21 9.49
CA TRP A 27 1.31 -13.03 8.69
C TRP A 27 2.33 -12.14 9.41
N THR A 28 1.90 -11.02 9.94
CA THR A 28 2.77 -10.10 10.69
C THR A 28 3.11 -10.63 12.07
N GLN A 29 2.15 -11.27 12.74
CA GLN A 29 2.34 -11.87 14.07
C GLN A 29 3.34 -13.02 14.03
N THR A 30 3.21 -13.93 13.07
CA THR A 30 4.10 -15.11 12.94
C THR A 30 5.53 -14.69 12.63
N GLN A 31 5.71 -13.69 11.78
CA GLN A 31 7.03 -13.18 11.39
C GLN A 31 7.57 -12.13 12.37
N LYS A 32 6.81 -11.75 13.39
CA LYS A 32 7.15 -10.70 14.36
C LYS A 32 7.54 -9.37 13.69
N VAL A 33 6.96 -9.09 12.52
CA VAL A 33 7.23 -7.85 11.77
C VAL A 33 6.29 -6.77 12.23
N ASP A 34 6.85 -5.63 12.63
CA ASP A 34 6.09 -4.40 12.84
C ASP A 34 6.07 -3.58 11.55
N ILE A 35 4.91 -3.53 10.90
CA ILE A 35 4.75 -2.78 9.65
C ILE A 35 4.80 -1.26 9.86
N PHE A 36 4.47 -0.77 11.06
CA PHE A 36 4.50 0.66 11.40
C PHE A 36 5.91 1.19 11.62
N SER A 37 6.90 0.30 11.75
CA SER A 37 8.32 0.66 11.80
C SER A 37 8.97 0.74 10.41
N LYS A 38 8.22 0.54 9.32
CA LYS A 38 8.73 0.50 7.95
C LYS A 38 8.34 1.74 7.17
N ASP A 39 9.24 2.21 6.32
CA ASP A 39 8.97 3.30 5.39
C ASP A 39 8.01 2.85 4.29
N PHE A 40 8.22 1.64 3.77
CA PHE A 40 7.40 1.07 2.70
C PHE A 40 6.98 -0.36 3.00
N VAL A 41 5.71 -0.66 2.73
CA VAL A 41 5.16 -2.02 2.77
C VAL A 41 4.60 -2.37 1.40
N PHE A 42 5.29 -3.27 0.69
CA PHE A 42 4.93 -3.68 -0.66
C PHE A 42 3.98 -4.88 -0.63
N ILE A 43 2.88 -4.79 -1.37
CA ILE A 43 1.83 -5.80 -1.46
C ILE A 43 1.58 -6.13 -2.92
N PRO A 44 2.21 -7.20 -3.46
CA PRO A 44 1.88 -7.70 -4.79
C PRO A 44 0.44 -8.23 -4.82
N ILE A 45 -0.32 -7.82 -5.82
CA ILE A 45 -1.73 -8.18 -5.99
C ILE A 45 -1.90 -8.91 -7.32
N CYS A 46 -2.48 -10.10 -7.28
CA CYS A 46 -2.89 -10.83 -8.46
C CYS A 46 -4.40 -11.07 -8.43
N GLU A 47 -5.13 -10.41 -9.31
CA GLU A 47 -6.57 -10.59 -9.47
C GLU A 47 -6.93 -10.73 -10.94
N LYS A 48 -7.80 -11.69 -11.27
CA LYS A 48 -8.25 -11.90 -12.65
C LYS A 48 -7.10 -12.03 -13.66
N LEU A 49 -6.05 -12.76 -13.28
CA LEU A 49 -4.83 -12.97 -14.08
C LEU A 49 -4.02 -11.69 -14.37
N HIS A 50 -4.25 -10.61 -13.62
CA HIS A 50 -3.51 -9.36 -13.74
C HIS A 50 -2.77 -9.04 -12.45
N TRP A 51 -1.48 -8.67 -12.60
CA TRP A 51 -0.61 -8.29 -11.49
C TRP A 51 -0.54 -6.77 -11.36
N THR A 52 -0.68 -6.29 -10.12
CA THR A 52 -0.46 -4.90 -9.74
C THR A 52 0.32 -4.84 -8.44
N LEU A 53 0.80 -3.66 -8.06
CA LEU A 53 1.50 -3.44 -6.81
C LEU A 53 0.80 -2.37 -5.99
N ALA A 54 0.39 -2.70 -4.76
CA ALA A 54 0.06 -1.69 -3.77
C ALA A 54 1.27 -1.44 -2.87
N VAL A 55 1.50 -0.18 -2.52
CA VAL A 55 2.55 0.23 -1.59
C VAL A 55 1.93 1.08 -0.49
N ILE A 56 2.09 0.65 0.75
CA ILE A 56 1.75 1.47 1.91
C ILE A 56 3.01 2.23 2.28
N CYS A 57 2.96 3.55 2.19
CA CYS A 57 4.07 4.45 2.49
C CYS A 57 3.90 5.00 3.90
N PHE A 58 4.97 4.97 4.68
CA PHE A 58 5.10 5.57 6.01
C PHE A 58 3.92 5.28 6.96
N PRO A 59 3.49 4.02 7.09
CA PRO A 59 2.31 3.69 7.92
C PRO A 59 2.47 4.10 9.38
N GLY A 60 3.72 4.31 9.81
CA GLY A 60 4.06 4.76 11.15
C GLY A 60 4.14 6.27 11.33
N ALA A 61 4.10 7.08 10.26
CA ALA A 61 4.24 8.53 10.37
C ALA A 61 2.99 9.18 10.98
N GLU A 62 3.20 10.23 11.77
CA GLU A 62 2.13 11.08 12.29
C GLU A 62 1.86 12.21 11.29
N GLN A 63 0.57 12.48 10.99
CA GLN A 63 0.17 13.55 10.08
C GLN A 63 0.59 14.96 10.53
N THR A 64 0.91 15.11 11.81
CA THR A 64 1.24 16.38 12.45
C THR A 64 2.73 16.74 12.44
N GLN A 65 3.62 15.87 11.96
CA GLN A 65 5.05 16.19 11.90
C GLN A 65 5.36 17.15 10.74
N LEU A 66 5.10 18.43 11.00
CA LEU A 66 5.34 19.56 10.09
C LEU A 66 6.76 20.15 10.27
N GLN A 67 7.76 19.37 10.64
CA GLN A 67 9.12 19.86 10.84
C GLN A 67 10.10 19.21 9.87
N GLY A 68 10.45 19.96 8.83
CA GLY A 68 11.45 19.58 7.85
C GLY A 68 10.97 19.73 6.41
N THR A 69 11.92 19.85 5.50
CA THR A 69 11.71 20.07 4.05
C THR A 69 11.15 18.84 3.33
N GLU A 70 11.17 17.66 3.94
CA GLU A 70 10.61 16.43 3.37
C GLU A 70 9.47 15.90 4.23
N ARG A 71 8.26 15.94 3.67
CA ARG A 71 7.05 15.41 4.32
C ARG A 71 6.89 13.94 4.01
N GLN A 72 7.20 13.08 4.96
CA GLN A 72 6.81 11.67 4.90
C GLN A 72 5.34 11.54 5.31
N LEU A 73 4.43 11.68 4.36
CA LEU A 73 3.00 11.54 4.61
C LEU A 73 2.55 10.09 4.41
N PRO A 74 1.79 9.52 5.35
CA PRO A 74 1.23 8.20 5.19
C PRO A 74 0.26 8.18 3.99
N CYS A 75 0.45 7.23 3.08
CA CYS A 75 -0.43 7.05 1.93
C CYS A 75 -0.36 5.63 1.38
N ILE A 76 -1.29 5.31 0.50
CA ILE A 76 -1.30 4.09 -0.29
C ILE A 76 -1.07 4.47 -1.75
N LEU A 77 -0.13 3.82 -2.42
CA LEU A 77 0.05 3.93 -3.87
C LEU A 77 -0.46 2.64 -4.53
N HIS A 78 -1.13 2.77 -5.66
CA HIS A 78 -1.49 1.66 -6.53
C HIS A 78 -0.81 1.80 -7.88
N LEU A 79 0.21 0.97 -8.11
CA LEU A 79 1.02 0.95 -9.32
C LEU A 79 0.46 -0.12 -10.27
N ASN A 80 0.07 0.29 -11.48
CA ASN A 80 -0.60 -0.57 -12.43
C ASN A 80 -0.12 -0.28 -13.85
N SER A 81 0.29 -1.33 -14.56
CA SER A 81 0.77 -1.26 -15.94
C SER A 81 -0.35 -1.19 -17.00
N ILE A 82 -1.60 -1.16 -16.57
CA ILE A 82 -2.75 -0.85 -17.42
C ILE A 82 -3.56 0.28 -16.81
N ARG A 83 -4.30 1.05 -17.63
CA ARG A 83 -5.13 2.19 -17.17
C ARG A 83 -6.41 1.70 -16.50
N SER A 84 -6.27 1.05 -15.35
CA SER A 84 -7.42 0.65 -14.53
C SER A 84 -7.19 0.96 -13.07
N THR A 85 -8.27 1.20 -12.34
CA THR A 85 -8.24 1.52 -10.90
C THR A 85 -8.96 0.43 -10.12
N HIS A 86 -8.44 0.13 -8.94
CA HIS A 86 -9.05 -0.82 -8.01
C HIS A 86 -9.85 -0.04 -6.95
N ARG A 87 -11.14 0.21 -7.19
CA ARG A 87 -11.98 1.09 -6.38
C ARG A 87 -12.04 0.75 -4.88
N SER A 88 -12.02 -0.54 -4.51
CA SER A 88 -12.11 -0.97 -3.11
C SER A 88 -10.74 -1.13 -2.43
N LEU A 89 -9.62 -1.02 -3.14
CA LEU A 89 -8.28 -1.24 -2.61
C LEU A 89 -8.00 -0.40 -1.35
N GLY A 90 -8.25 0.90 -1.43
CA GLY A 90 -8.02 1.80 -0.31
C GLY A 90 -8.79 1.40 0.94
N THR A 91 -10.08 1.08 0.78
CA THR A 91 -10.92 0.64 1.91
C THR A 91 -10.40 -0.68 2.52
N ILE A 92 -10.05 -1.66 1.68
CA ILE A 92 -9.54 -2.95 2.14
C ILE A 92 -8.25 -2.76 2.95
N LEU A 93 -7.28 -2.00 2.42
CA LEU A 93 -5.99 -1.81 3.07
C LEU A 93 -6.09 -0.93 4.32
N ARG A 94 -6.93 0.12 4.31
CA ARG A 94 -7.19 0.94 5.51
C ARG A 94 -7.80 0.12 6.64
N THR A 95 -8.79 -0.72 6.32
CA THR A 95 -9.41 -1.62 7.32
C THR A 95 -8.38 -2.60 7.91
N TYR A 96 -7.49 -3.13 7.07
CA TYR A 96 -6.40 -3.97 7.55
C TYR A 96 -5.45 -3.19 8.47
N LEU A 97 -4.99 -2.00 8.05
CA LEU A 97 -4.09 -1.15 8.85
C LEU A 97 -4.70 -0.77 10.20
N GLN A 98 -6.00 -0.41 10.21
CA GLN A 98 -6.71 -0.11 11.45
C GLN A 98 -6.68 -1.32 12.39
N ARG A 99 -7.00 -2.49 11.87
CA ARG A 99 -7.02 -3.71 12.69
C ARG A 99 -5.64 -4.13 13.19
N GLU A 100 -4.60 -4.00 12.36
CA GLU A 100 -3.21 -4.25 12.76
C GLU A 100 -2.79 -3.26 13.86
N GLY A 101 -3.13 -1.97 13.72
CA GLY A 101 -2.89 -0.94 14.71
C GLY A 101 -3.59 -1.23 16.04
N ASP A 102 -4.86 -1.60 16.01
CA ASP A 102 -5.65 -1.94 17.22
C ASP A 102 -5.03 -3.10 18.00
N VAL A 103 -4.51 -4.11 17.29
CA VAL A 103 -3.90 -5.28 17.94
C VAL A 103 -2.57 -4.94 18.56
N ARG A 104 -1.74 -4.12 17.90
CA ARG A 104 -0.38 -3.80 18.36
C ARG A 104 -0.35 -2.71 19.41
N HIS A 105 -1.22 -1.71 19.29
CA HIS A 105 -1.22 -0.52 20.14
C HIS A 105 -2.33 -0.50 21.19
N LYS A 106 -2.81 -1.67 21.59
CA LYS A 106 -3.87 -1.82 22.65
C LYS A 106 -3.58 -1.03 23.94
N ALA A 107 -2.32 -0.70 24.20
CA ALA A 107 -1.91 0.02 25.41
C ALA A 107 -1.73 1.54 25.21
N SER A 108 -1.76 2.04 23.98
CA SER A 108 -1.56 3.47 23.71
C SER A 108 -2.90 4.20 23.71
N LYS A 109 -3.10 5.07 24.66
CA LYS A 109 -4.19 6.06 24.67
C LYS A 109 -3.95 7.04 23.50
N GLY A 110 -4.60 6.79 22.35
CA GLY A 110 -4.43 7.58 21.15
C GLY A 110 -4.15 6.68 19.95
N GLY A 111 -5.03 5.67 19.74
CA GLY A 111 -4.94 4.77 18.59
C GLY A 111 -4.93 5.56 17.28
N ARG A 112 -4.04 5.18 16.36
CA ARG A 112 -4.01 5.76 15.01
C ARG A 112 -5.28 5.39 14.28
N HIS A 113 -5.85 6.34 13.57
CA HIS A 113 -7.05 6.13 12.78
C HIS A 113 -6.67 6.09 11.30
N PHE A 114 -6.73 4.89 10.70
CA PHE A 114 -6.40 4.65 9.29
C PHE A 114 -7.63 4.56 8.38
N GLU A 115 -8.84 4.51 8.95
CA GLU A 115 -10.06 4.20 8.19
C GLU A 115 -10.49 5.33 7.24
N SER A 116 -10.11 6.59 7.54
CA SER A 116 -10.51 7.69 6.68
C SER A 116 -9.58 7.84 5.47
N PRO A 117 -10.12 8.26 4.30
CA PRO A 117 -9.30 8.59 3.13
C PRO A 117 -8.30 9.72 3.39
N GLU A 118 -8.58 10.63 4.31
CA GLU A 118 -7.72 11.74 4.68
C GLU A 118 -6.51 11.26 5.50
N ALA A 119 -6.73 10.27 6.39
CA ALA A 119 -5.68 9.71 7.22
C ALA A 119 -4.69 8.84 6.41
N MET A 120 -5.20 8.14 5.39
CA MET A 120 -4.42 7.24 4.54
C MET A 120 -4.94 7.32 3.10
N PRO A 121 -4.63 8.39 2.35
CA PRO A 121 -5.11 8.57 0.98
C PRO A 121 -4.58 7.50 0.04
N LEU A 122 -5.38 7.15 -0.97
CA LEU A 122 -4.99 6.26 -2.06
C LEU A 122 -4.69 7.07 -3.31
N TYR A 123 -3.49 6.91 -3.85
CA TYR A 123 -3.05 7.54 -5.08
C TYR A 123 -2.81 6.52 -6.18
N TYR A 124 -3.01 6.94 -7.43
CA TYR A 124 -2.75 6.19 -8.66
C TYR A 124 -1.67 6.91 -9.46
N PRO A 125 -0.37 6.69 -9.16
CA PRO A 125 0.70 7.34 -9.88
C PRO A 125 0.68 6.97 -11.36
N ARG A 126 1.17 7.86 -12.22
CA ARG A 126 1.41 7.54 -13.63
C ARG A 126 2.53 6.51 -13.73
N CYS A 127 2.20 5.34 -14.25
CA CYS A 127 3.12 4.24 -14.44
C CYS A 127 3.36 3.99 -15.92
N PRO A 128 4.55 3.45 -16.31
CA PRO A 128 4.74 2.86 -17.62
C PRO A 128 3.64 1.84 -17.92
N GLN A 129 3.16 1.82 -19.17
CA GLN A 129 2.04 0.98 -19.57
C GLN A 129 2.52 -0.20 -20.42
N GLN A 130 2.07 -1.41 -20.07
CA GLN A 130 2.33 -2.61 -20.87
C GLN A 130 1.64 -2.51 -22.24
N LYS A 131 2.27 -3.13 -23.25
CA LYS A 131 1.74 -3.17 -24.63
C LYS A 131 1.09 -4.50 -25.00
N ASN A 132 1.08 -5.45 -24.08
CA ASN A 132 0.55 -6.80 -24.25
C ASN A 132 -0.25 -7.22 -23.01
N GLU A 133 -0.76 -8.45 -22.96
CA GLU A 133 -1.65 -8.93 -21.90
C GLU A 133 -0.92 -9.76 -20.82
N TRP A 134 0.41 -9.94 -20.89
CA TRP A 134 1.15 -10.88 -20.04
C TRP A 134 2.33 -10.28 -19.26
N ASP A 135 2.81 -9.09 -19.59
CA ASP A 135 3.98 -8.49 -18.92
C ASP A 135 3.69 -7.88 -17.54
N CYS A 136 2.45 -7.89 -17.07
CA CYS A 136 2.06 -7.23 -15.81
C CYS A 136 2.92 -7.64 -14.61
N GLY A 137 3.32 -8.91 -14.53
CA GLY A 137 4.21 -9.40 -13.48
C GLY A 137 5.61 -8.80 -13.56
N ILE A 138 6.14 -8.59 -14.75
CA ILE A 138 7.45 -7.94 -14.98
C ILE A 138 7.39 -6.48 -14.53
N PHE A 139 6.29 -5.78 -14.86
CA PHE A 139 6.09 -4.40 -14.40
C PHE A 139 6.05 -4.30 -12.88
N VAL A 140 5.45 -5.27 -12.17
CA VAL A 140 5.48 -5.29 -10.70
C VAL A 140 6.91 -5.38 -10.17
N LEU A 141 7.77 -6.21 -10.78
CA LEU A 141 9.18 -6.31 -10.39
C LEU A 141 9.94 -5.01 -10.68
N GLU A 142 9.69 -4.38 -11.82
CA GLU A 142 10.30 -3.08 -12.17
C GLU A 142 9.85 -1.97 -11.20
N PHE A 143 8.58 -1.93 -10.82
CA PHE A 143 8.10 -0.97 -9.82
C PHE A 143 8.80 -1.18 -8.47
N LEU A 144 8.97 -2.42 -8.03
CA LEU A 144 9.70 -2.74 -6.80
C LEU A 144 11.16 -2.30 -6.89
N GLU A 145 11.85 -2.62 -7.98
CA GLU A 145 13.25 -2.25 -8.19
C GLU A 145 13.44 -0.73 -8.13
N ARG A 146 12.63 0.03 -8.88
CA ARG A 146 12.69 1.49 -8.88
C ARG A 146 12.42 2.11 -7.52
N MET A 147 11.45 1.58 -6.77
CA MET A 147 11.14 2.09 -5.44
C MET A 147 12.19 1.72 -4.39
N CYS A 148 12.88 0.59 -4.55
CA CYS A 148 13.97 0.19 -3.65
C CYS A 148 15.31 0.84 -4.03
N GLY A 149 15.54 1.10 -5.32
CA GLY A 149 16.78 1.70 -5.82
C GLY A 149 16.82 3.24 -5.81
N ALA A 150 15.70 3.90 -5.50
CA ALA A 150 15.60 5.37 -5.49
C ALA A 150 16.46 6.08 -4.42
N GLY A 151 17.31 5.35 -3.69
CA GLY A 151 18.29 5.91 -2.75
C GLY A 151 19.71 6.02 -3.31
N GLU A 152 20.02 5.53 -4.51
CA GLU A 152 21.39 5.48 -5.03
C GLU A 152 21.67 6.45 -6.20
N ASP A 153 20.66 7.05 -6.85
CA ASP A 153 20.84 7.95 -7.99
C ASP A 153 20.28 9.36 -7.72
N GLU A 154 21.09 10.21 -7.13
CA GLU A 154 20.78 11.63 -6.86
C GLU A 154 20.79 12.53 -8.15
N HIS A 155 20.79 11.95 -9.36
CA HIS A 155 21.02 12.74 -10.59
C HIS A 155 20.09 12.48 -11.78
N SER A 156 18.89 11.90 -11.59
CA SER A 156 17.91 11.82 -12.70
C SER A 156 16.48 11.71 -12.17
N GLN A 157 15.91 12.80 -11.67
CA GLN A 157 14.48 12.86 -11.37
C GLN A 157 13.70 13.45 -12.55
N PRO A 158 12.73 12.72 -13.14
CA PRO A 158 11.54 13.37 -13.66
C PRO A 158 10.59 13.62 -12.47
N GLU A 159 10.28 14.88 -12.23
CA GLU A 159 9.31 15.29 -11.20
C GLU A 159 8.00 14.51 -11.34
N PRO A 160 7.47 13.89 -10.27
CA PRO A 160 6.15 13.28 -10.29
C PRO A 160 5.10 14.40 -10.28
N THR A 161 4.54 14.71 -11.43
CA THR A 161 3.33 15.53 -11.49
C THR A 161 2.17 14.73 -10.89
N LEU A 162 1.81 15.02 -9.65
CA LEU A 162 0.61 14.53 -9.00
C LEU A 162 -0.61 15.25 -9.60
N GLU A 163 -1.26 14.63 -10.59
CA GLU A 163 -2.62 15.05 -10.93
C GLU A 163 -3.57 14.48 -9.87
N VAL A 164 -4.07 15.37 -9.02
CA VAL A 164 -5.19 15.09 -8.13
C VAL A 164 -6.41 14.96 -9.03
N GLY A 165 -6.81 13.72 -9.34
CA GLY A 165 -8.04 13.45 -10.03
C GLY A 165 -9.22 13.89 -9.17
N GLY A 166 -9.75 15.09 -9.45
CA GLY A 166 -11.02 15.55 -8.91
C GLY A 166 -12.12 14.58 -9.35
N CYS A 167 -12.80 13.95 -8.40
CA CYS A 167 -14.08 13.31 -8.65
C CYS A 167 -15.13 14.41 -8.89
N CYS A 168 -15.68 14.49 -10.10
CA CYS A 168 -17.05 14.92 -10.34
C CYS A 168 -17.96 13.70 -10.30
#